data_b3f101db65e0d3207e476731e26a95be
#
_entry.id   b3f101db65e0d3207e476731e26a95be
#
_cell.length_a   1.000
_cell.length_b   1.000
_cell.length_c   1.000
_cell.angle_alpha   90.00
_cell.angle_beta   90.00
_cell.angle_gamma   90.00
#
_symmetry.space_group_name_H-M   'P 1'
#
loop_
_entity.id
_entity.type
_entity.pdbx_description
1 polymer ?
#
loop_
_entity_poly.entity_id
_entity_poly.type
_entity_poly.pdbx_seq_one_letter_code
_entity_poly.pdbx_strand_id
1 'polypeptide(L)'
;MYLITNRTLCSEQEYFDRIKEACINGVDNIIIREKDLTDEEVICIYEKISQSLPVDVRKKTSIIINSKFKAYEDTDCDGIHLPFWLFKEKLEEVYNFKIGKQIGLSLHSTDEVAEMEELCGKYDVKISYITLSHIYETKCKEGLEPKGLELLKMGGKLTKVKIVALGGIDSSNAKETLKYCDDIAVMSLIMKSNDVKMTMEELINCK
;
A
#
# COMPACT_ATOMS: atom_id res chain seq x y z
N MET A 1 0.59 -8.47 -4.65
CA MET A 1 -0.59 -7.56 -4.59
C MET A 1 -0.66 -6.89 -3.23
N TYR A 2 -1.06 -5.61 -3.19
CA TYR A 2 -1.18 -4.82 -1.95
C TYR A 2 -2.64 -4.62 -1.58
N LEU A 3 -2.98 -4.82 -0.30
CA LEU A 3 -4.25 -4.42 0.30
C LEU A 3 -4.02 -3.21 1.21
N ILE A 4 -4.70 -2.10 0.93
CA ILE A 4 -4.74 -0.95 1.84
C ILE A 4 -5.99 -1.09 2.70
N THR A 5 -5.84 -1.06 4.03
CA THR A 5 -6.97 -1.20 4.92
C THR A 5 -7.75 0.12 5.08
N ASN A 6 -9.02 -0.01 5.40
CA ASN A 6 -9.88 1.07 5.84
C ASN A 6 -11.09 0.48 6.60
N ARG A 7 -11.05 0.55 7.93
CA ARG A 7 -12.07 -0.03 8.82
C ARG A 7 -13.45 0.64 8.69
N THR A 8 -13.51 1.88 8.17
CA THR A 8 -14.79 2.59 8.03
C THR A 8 -15.66 2.05 6.89
N LEU A 9 -15.16 1.11 6.10
CA LEU A 9 -15.84 0.54 4.93
C LEU A 9 -16.63 -0.74 5.23
N CYS A 10 -16.53 -1.28 6.45
CA CYS A 10 -17.17 -2.52 6.88
C CYS A 10 -17.31 -2.57 8.41
N SER A 11 -18.00 -3.59 8.96
CA SER A 11 -18.03 -3.82 10.40
C SER A 11 -16.67 -4.30 10.93
N GLU A 12 -16.46 -4.23 12.23
CA GLU A 12 -15.20 -4.65 12.86
C GLU A 12 -14.88 -6.13 12.58
N GLN A 13 -15.89 -7.01 12.67
CA GLN A 13 -15.70 -8.43 12.40
C GLN A 13 -15.32 -8.67 10.92
N GLU A 14 -16.05 -8.08 9.99
CA GLU A 14 -15.77 -8.19 8.55
C GLU A 14 -14.39 -7.65 8.19
N TYR A 15 -13.89 -6.64 8.91
CA TYR A 15 -12.58 -6.04 8.67
C TYR A 15 -11.46 -7.08 8.77
N PHE A 16 -11.41 -7.83 9.87
CA PHE A 16 -10.38 -8.85 10.08
C PHE A 16 -10.59 -10.08 9.19
N ASP A 17 -11.84 -10.49 8.99
CA ASP A 17 -12.19 -11.64 8.14
C ASP A 17 -11.80 -11.37 6.68
N ARG A 18 -12.11 -10.19 6.15
CA ARG A 18 -11.76 -9.79 4.77
C ARG A 18 -10.25 -9.69 4.56
N ILE A 19 -9.51 -9.11 5.51
CA ILE A 19 -8.05 -9.05 5.44
C ILE A 19 -7.45 -10.45 5.42
N LYS A 20 -7.88 -11.32 6.36
CA LYS A 20 -7.42 -12.71 6.43
C LYS A 20 -7.72 -13.47 5.14
N GLU A 21 -8.94 -13.38 4.64
CA GLU A 21 -9.36 -14.06 3.42
C GLU A 21 -8.60 -13.56 2.19
N ALA A 22 -8.37 -12.25 2.08
CA ALA A 22 -7.56 -11.66 1.02
C ALA A 22 -6.10 -12.18 1.04
N CYS A 23 -5.50 -12.32 2.23
CA CYS A 23 -4.15 -12.86 2.35
C CYS A 23 -4.08 -14.35 2.00
N ILE A 24 -5.07 -15.14 2.42
CA ILE A 24 -5.17 -16.56 2.04
C ILE A 24 -5.29 -16.72 0.50
N ASN A 25 -5.95 -15.76 -0.14
CA ASN A 25 -6.19 -15.76 -1.58
C ASN A 25 -5.23 -14.86 -2.38
N GLY A 26 -4.02 -14.54 -1.87
CA GLY A 26 -2.92 -14.01 -2.69
C GLY A 26 -2.57 -12.53 -2.51
N VAL A 27 -3.03 -11.87 -1.45
CA VAL A 27 -2.45 -10.60 -1.00
C VAL A 27 -1.12 -10.88 -0.31
N ASP A 28 -0.04 -10.25 -0.79
CA ASP A 28 1.31 -10.41 -0.26
C ASP A 28 1.72 -9.26 0.67
N ASN A 29 1.01 -8.13 0.58
CA ASN A 29 1.35 -6.93 1.34
C ASN A 29 0.08 -6.25 1.87
N ILE A 30 0.04 -6.00 3.18
CA ILE A 30 -1.02 -5.24 3.85
C ILE A 30 -0.44 -3.89 4.24
N ILE A 31 -1.10 -2.79 3.88
CA ILE A 31 -0.80 -1.47 4.40
C ILE A 31 -1.91 -1.10 5.38
N ILE A 32 -1.61 -1.12 6.67
CA ILE A 32 -2.56 -0.71 7.73
C ILE A 32 -2.68 0.81 7.70
N ARG A 33 -3.81 1.31 7.19
CA ARG A 33 -4.05 2.74 6.98
C ARG A 33 -5.35 3.19 7.63
N GLU A 34 -5.28 3.38 8.93
CA GLU A 34 -6.40 3.86 9.76
C GLU A 34 -6.05 5.28 10.25
N LYS A 35 -6.50 6.29 9.50
CA LYS A 35 -6.07 7.68 9.68
C LYS A 35 -6.47 8.31 10.99
N ASP A 36 -7.61 7.91 11.51
CA ASP A 36 -8.27 8.45 12.69
C ASP A 36 -7.86 7.75 13.99
N LEU A 37 -7.08 6.67 13.90
CA LEU A 37 -6.62 5.92 15.07
C LEU A 37 -5.29 6.47 15.61
N THR A 38 -5.06 6.26 16.90
CA THR A 38 -3.78 6.49 17.58
C THR A 38 -2.76 5.41 17.20
N ASP A 39 -1.49 5.62 17.56
CA ASP A 39 -0.44 4.60 17.36
C ASP A 39 -0.74 3.33 18.17
N GLU A 40 -1.21 3.46 19.42
CA GLU A 40 -1.57 2.33 20.28
C GLU A 40 -2.72 1.49 19.68
N GLU A 41 -3.73 2.13 19.11
CA GLU A 41 -4.83 1.44 18.43
C GLU A 41 -4.34 0.72 17.16
N VAL A 42 -3.40 1.32 16.42
CA VAL A 42 -2.79 0.68 15.24
C VAL A 42 -1.92 -0.50 15.65
N ILE A 43 -1.20 -0.44 16.79
CA ILE A 43 -0.48 -1.58 17.35
C ILE A 43 -1.45 -2.75 17.63
N CYS A 44 -2.59 -2.48 18.28
CA CYS A 44 -3.61 -3.51 18.53
C CYS A 44 -4.15 -4.13 17.23
N ILE A 45 -4.37 -3.33 16.19
CA ILE A 45 -4.80 -3.84 14.87
C ILE A 45 -3.72 -4.71 14.24
N TYR A 46 -2.47 -4.25 14.26
CA TYR A 46 -1.33 -5.02 13.76
C TYR A 46 -1.24 -6.39 14.43
N GLU A 47 -1.34 -6.45 15.75
CA GLU A 47 -1.29 -7.69 16.51
C GLU A 47 -2.44 -8.64 16.15
N LYS A 48 -3.68 -8.12 16.10
CA LYS A 48 -4.86 -8.89 15.72
C LYS A 48 -4.72 -9.46 14.29
N ILE A 49 -4.30 -8.66 13.32
CA ILE A 49 -4.06 -9.13 11.95
C ILE A 49 -2.97 -10.20 11.94
N SER A 50 -1.82 -9.91 12.55
CA SER A 50 -0.67 -10.83 12.56
C SER A 50 -1.01 -12.19 13.17
N GLN A 51 -1.78 -12.21 14.28
CA GLN A 51 -2.22 -13.43 14.95
C GLN A 51 -3.34 -14.17 14.23
N SER A 52 -4.16 -13.49 13.45
CA SER A 52 -5.29 -14.09 12.71
C SER A 52 -4.86 -14.89 11.47
N LEU A 53 -3.68 -14.57 10.91
CA LEU A 53 -3.19 -15.22 9.70
C LEU A 53 -2.64 -16.62 10.01
N PRO A 54 -2.92 -17.63 9.16
CA PRO A 54 -2.23 -18.92 9.22
C PRO A 54 -0.70 -18.72 9.13
N VAL A 55 0.06 -19.56 9.80
CA VAL A 55 1.53 -19.41 9.94
C VAL A 55 2.24 -19.34 8.58
N ASP A 56 1.83 -20.15 7.63
CA ASP A 56 2.39 -20.20 6.28
C ASP A 56 2.01 -18.97 5.44
N VAL A 57 0.82 -18.40 5.67
CA VAL A 57 0.36 -17.14 5.07
C VAL A 57 1.12 -15.97 5.67
N ARG A 58 1.21 -15.88 7.03
CA ARG A 58 1.92 -14.79 7.71
C ARG A 58 3.39 -14.68 7.28
N LYS A 59 4.06 -15.81 7.07
CA LYS A 59 5.46 -15.84 6.59
C LYS A 59 5.66 -15.25 5.20
N LYS A 60 4.63 -15.20 4.39
CA LYS A 60 4.64 -14.68 3.00
C LYS A 60 4.01 -13.29 2.88
N THR A 61 3.32 -12.83 3.92
CA THR A 61 2.60 -11.56 3.92
C THR A 61 3.37 -10.51 4.69
N SER A 62 3.73 -9.43 4.03
CA SER A 62 4.30 -8.24 4.68
C SER A 62 3.19 -7.39 5.28
N ILE A 63 3.31 -7.02 6.56
CA ILE A 63 2.42 -6.08 7.22
C ILE A 63 3.14 -4.76 7.42
N ILE A 64 2.65 -3.72 6.75
CA ILE A 64 3.27 -2.39 6.65
C ILE A 64 2.37 -1.39 7.37
N ILE A 65 2.95 -0.53 8.20
CA ILE A 65 2.21 0.49 8.94
C ILE A 65 2.25 1.81 8.17
N ASN A 66 1.09 2.48 8.03
CA ASN A 66 1.01 3.77 7.36
C ASN A 66 1.14 4.93 8.34
N SER A 67 2.17 5.76 8.20
CA SER A 67 2.36 7.09 8.86
C SER A 67 2.40 7.11 10.39
N LYS A 68 2.31 5.97 11.07
CA LYS A 68 2.31 5.85 12.53
C LYS A 68 3.68 5.39 13.00
N PHE A 69 4.54 6.36 13.36
CA PHE A 69 5.95 6.07 13.65
C PHE A 69 6.15 5.26 14.93
N LYS A 70 5.41 5.58 16.01
CA LYS A 70 5.49 4.80 17.25
C LYS A 70 5.02 3.36 17.03
N ALA A 71 3.92 3.16 16.29
CA ALA A 71 3.48 1.82 15.95
C ALA A 71 4.51 1.06 15.09
N TYR A 72 5.18 1.75 14.14
CA TYR A 72 6.28 1.18 13.37
C TYR A 72 7.48 0.82 14.25
N GLU A 73 7.81 1.62 15.26
CA GLU A 73 8.94 1.39 16.16
C GLU A 73 8.66 0.28 17.18
N ASP A 74 7.45 0.22 17.73
CA ASP A 74 7.06 -0.67 18.82
C ASP A 74 6.59 -2.05 18.35
N THR A 75 6.51 -2.31 17.01
CA THR A 75 6.08 -3.60 16.46
C THR A 75 7.14 -4.25 15.58
N ASP A 76 6.97 -5.56 15.34
CA ASP A 76 7.76 -6.32 14.35
C ASP A 76 7.16 -6.24 12.93
N CYS A 77 6.48 -5.13 12.61
CA CYS A 77 5.95 -4.92 11.25
C CYS A 77 7.07 -4.96 10.21
N ASP A 78 6.70 -5.24 8.97
CA ASP A 78 7.64 -5.45 7.87
C ASP A 78 8.09 -4.15 7.20
N GLY A 79 7.46 -3.00 7.55
CA GLY A 79 7.83 -1.70 7.00
C GLY A 79 6.90 -0.56 7.38
N ILE A 80 7.21 0.61 6.81
CA ILE A 80 6.42 1.83 6.93
C ILE A 80 6.05 2.35 5.54
N HIS A 81 4.82 2.86 5.38
CA HIS A 81 4.35 3.53 4.18
C HIS A 81 4.03 4.99 4.48
N LEU A 82 4.60 5.92 3.73
CA LEU A 82 4.51 7.34 4.00
C LEU A 82 3.96 8.13 2.80
N PRO A 83 3.14 9.17 3.03
CA PRO A 83 2.96 10.20 2.02
C PRO A 83 4.27 10.94 1.79
N PHE A 84 4.52 11.39 0.57
CA PHE A 84 5.81 11.94 0.18
C PHE A 84 6.24 13.17 1.00
N TRP A 85 5.29 14.03 1.36
CA TRP A 85 5.58 15.19 2.20
C TRP A 85 6.14 14.80 3.58
N LEU A 86 5.58 13.74 4.21
CA LEU A 86 6.03 13.26 5.52
C LEU A 86 7.39 12.56 5.42
N PHE A 87 7.66 11.88 4.31
CA PHE A 87 8.99 11.31 4.06
C PHE A 87 10.05 12.41 3.98
N LYS A 88 9.78 13.52 3.27
CA LYS A 88 10.69 14.68 3.20
C LYS A 88 10.97 15.27 4.56
N GLU A 89 9.92 15.49 5.36
CA GLU A 89 10.05 15.98 6.74
C GLU A 89 10.97 15.08 7.58
N LYS A 90 10.79 13.76 7.49
CA LYS A 90 11.63 12.81 8.23
C LYS A 90 13.08 12.76 7.75
N LEU A 91 13.34 12.99 6.47
CA LEU A 91 14.70 13.14 5.98
C LEU A 91 15.39 14.41 6.54
N GLU A 92 14.67 15.53 6.61
CA GLU A 92 15.18 16.78 7.22
C GLU A 92 15.45 16.63 8.73
N GLU A 93 14.65 15.84 9.43
CA GLU A 93 14.85 15.47 10.84
C GLU A 93 15.97 14.43 11.04
N VAL A 94 16.59 13.94 9.96
CA VAL A 94 17.62 12.88 10.00
C VAL A 94 17.09 11.63 10.70
N TYR A 95 15.80 11.27 10.45
CA TYR A 95 15.17 10.11 11.04
C TYR A 95 15.84 8.80 10.57
N ASN A 96 16.19 7.93 11.51
CA ASN A 96 16.82 6.63 11.25
C ASN A 96 15.76 5.57 10.97
N PHE A 97 15.49 5.28 9.70
CA PHE A 97 14.63 4.15 9.33
C PHE A 97 15.26 2.81 9.73
N LYS A 98 14.46 1.89 10.23
CA LYS A 98 14.93 0.58 10.66
C LYS A 98 15.57 -0.20 9.49
N ILE A 99 16.79 -0.66 9.68
CA ILE A 99 17.52 -1.47 8.69
C ILE A 99 16.76 -2.76 8.39
N GLY A 100 16.63 -3.10 7.11
CA GLY A 100 15.96 -4.33 6.68
C GLY A 100 14.43 -4.26 6.64
N LYS A 101 13.82 -3.13 7.06
CA LYS A 101 12.37 -2.88 6.92
C LYS A 101 12.06 -2.17 5.61
N GLN A 102 10.86 -2.42 5.08
CA GLN A 102 10.41 -1.78 3.85
C GLN A 102 10.05 -0.31 4.09
N ILE A 103 10.41 0.55 3.14
CA ILE A 103 9.92 1.93 3.06
C ILE A 103 9.13 2.05 1.77
N GLY A 104 7.83 2.33 1.90
CA GLY A 104 6.93 2.59 0.79
C GLY A 104 6.52 4.07 0.76
N LEU A 105 6.33 4.64 -0.42
CA LEU A 105 5.90 6.03 -0.57
C LEU A 105 4.64 6.14 -1.42
N SER A 106 3.74 7.09 -1.06
CA SER A 106 2.64 7.52 -1.93
C SER A 106 3.07 8.72 -2.75
N LEU A 107 3.12 8.57 -4.07
CA LEU A 107 3.44 9.63 -5.04
C LEU A 107 2.27 9.85 -6.00
N HIS A 108 2.16 11.07 -6.54
CA HIS A 108 1.01 11.49 -7.34
C HIS A 108 1.39 12.15 -8.66
N SER A 109 2.67 12.34 -8.94
CA SER A 109 3.18 12.95 -10.18
C SER A 109 4.56 12.42 -10.55
N THR A 110 4.96 12.65 -11.79
CA THR A 110 6.32 12.39 -12.28
C THR A 110 7.37 13.25 -11.59
N ASP A 111 7.00 14.47 -11.23
CA ASP A 111 7.91 15.39 -10.52
C ASP A 111 8.23 14.86 -9.12
N GLU A 112 7.23 14.32 -8.41
CA GLU A 112 7.47 13.66 -7.12
C GLU A 112 8.35 12.41 -7.26
N VAL A 113 8.24 11.65 -8.38
CA VAL A 113 9.13 10.50 -8.64
C VAL A 113 10.57 10.97 -8.86
N ALA A 114 10.79 12.03 -9.64
CA ALA A 114 12.12 12.59 -9.87
C ALA A 114 12.73 13.15 -8.58
N GLU A 115 11.96 13.94 -7.82
CA GLU A 115 12.40 14.48 -6.52
C GLU A 115 12.74 13.36 -5.52
N MET A 116 11.96 12.29 -5.49
CA MET A 116 12.24 11.12 -4.64
C MET A 116 13.60 10.50 -4.97
N GLU A 117 13.92 10.30 -6.25
CA GLU A 117 15.22 9.75 -6.66
C GLU A 117 16.40 10.66 -6.25
N GLU A 118 16.25 11.98 -6.39
CA GLU A 118 17.27 12.96 -5.94
C GLU A 118 17.48 12.87 -4.42
N LEU A 119 16.39 12.83 -3.65
CA LEU A 119 16.45 12.74 -2.18
C LEU A 119 17.05 11.41 -1.73
N CYS A 120 16.69 10.29 -2.37
CA CYS A 120 17.26 8.99 -2.06
C CYS A 120 18.78 8.97 -2.26
N GLY A 121 19.26 9.57 -3.35
CA GLY A 121 20.70 9.73 -3.60
C GLY A 121 21.41 10.65 -2.59
N LYS A 122 20.76 11.76 -2.21
CA LYS A 122 21.31 12.73 -1.25
C LYS A 122 21.43 12.18 0.17
N TYR A 123 20.44 11.42 0.64
CA TYR A 123 20.35 10.95 2.03
C TYR A 123 20.74 9.47 2.19
N ASP A 124 21.14 8.79 1.11
CA ASP A 124 21.47 7.35 1.08
C ASP A 124 20.34 6.48 1.65
N VAL A 125 19.09 6.77 1.28
CA VAL A 125 17.90 6.04 1.71
C VAL A 125 17.35 5.21 0.57
N LYS A 126 17.07 3.92 0.84
CA LYS A 126 16.54 2.99 -0.15
C LYS A 126 15.04 2.80 0.01
N ILE A 127 14.29 3.17 -1.02
CA ILE A 127 12.85 2.94 -1.12
C ILE A 127 12.57 1.55 -1.68
N SER A 128 11.66 0.82 -1.04
CA SER A 128 11.28 -0.54 -1.43
C SER A 128 10.24 -0.56 -2.54
N TYR A 129 9.29 0.37 -2.50
CA TYR A 129 8.26 0.54 -3.51
C TYR A 129 7.61 1.93 -3.42
N ILE A 130 7.01 2.35 -4.52
CA ILE A 130 6.16 3.55 -4.55
C ILE A 130 4.75 3.17 -5.00
N THR A 131 3.72 3.82 -4.45
CA THR A 131 2.38 3.79 -5.04
C THR A 131 2.19 5.01 -5.91
N LEU A 132 1.77 4.83 -7.17
CA LEU A 132 1.35 5.92 -8.05
C LEU A 132 -0.18 5.96 -8.12
N SER A 133 -0.78 7.09 -7.79
CA SER A 133 -2.23 7.20 -7.64
C SER A 133 -2.79 8.58 -8.02
N HIS A 134 -4.09 8.67 -8.38
CA HIS A 134 -5.00 7.57 -8.64
C HIS A 134 -5.11 7.35 -10.15
N ILE A 135 -5.12 6.09 -10.55
CA ILE A 135 -5.02 5.73 -11.97
C ILE A 135 -6.37 5.83 -12.68
N TYR A 136 -7.45 5.38 -12.03
CA TYR A 136 -8.83 5.46 -12.53
C TYR A 136 -9.72 6.21 -11.57
N GLU A 137 -10.90 6.58 -12.02
CA GLU A 137 -11.93 7.19 -11.18
C GLU A 137 -12.19 6.36 -9.93
N THR A 138 -12.34 7.01 -8.80
CA THR A 138 -12.61 6.35 -7.51
C THR A 138 -13.36 7.28 -6.58
N LYS A 139 -14.34 6.73 -5.86
CA LYS A 139 -15.10 7.46 -4.82
C LYS A 139 -14.19 8.00 -3.69
N CYS A 140 -12.99 7.43 -3.51
CA CYS A 140 -12.04 7.90 -2.51
C CYS A 140 -11.36 9.23 -2.88
N LYS A 141 -11.45 9.65 -4.15
CA LYS A 141 -10.92 10.91 -4.69
C LYS A 141 -11.94 11.56 -5.62
N GLU A 142 -13.20 11.59 -5.19
CA GLU A 142 -14.30 12.20 -5.96
C GLU A 142 -13.98 13.67 -6.31
N GLY A 143 -14.25 14.04 -7.58
CA GLY A 143 -13.98 15.39 -8.09
C GLY A 143 -12.53 15.66 -8.53
N LEU A 144 -11.62 14.71 -8.39
CA LEU A 144 -10.26 14.82 -8.94
C LEU A 144 -10.15 13.99 -10.22
N GLU A 145 -9.51 14.55 -11.24
CA GLU A 145 -9.24 13.81 -12.48
C GLU A 145 -8.23 12.68 -12.25
N PRO A 146 -8.52 11.46 -12.75
CA PRO A 146 -7.58 10.34 -12.70
C PRO A 146 -6.33 10.65 -13.54
N LYS A 147 -5.18 10.19 -13.07
CA LYS A 147 -3.90 10.41 -13.74
C LYS A 147 -3.67 9.47 -14.94
N GLY A 148 -4.47 8.42 -15.03
CA GLY A 148 -4.40 7.44 -16.11
C GLY A 148 -3.12 6.61 -16.12
N LEU A 149 -3.04 5.72 -17.09
CA LEU A 149 -1.87 4.85 -17.29
C LEU A 149 -0.60 5.61 -17.68
N GLU A 150 -0.73 6.85 -18.16
CA GLU A 150 0.42 7.65 -18.55
C GLU A 150 1.33 7.98 -17.35
N LEU A 151 0.76 8.17 -16.16
CA LEU A 151 1.54 8.35 -14.93
C LEU A 151 2.44 7.14 -14.66
N LEU A 152 1.94 5.91 -14.86
CA LEU A 152 2.72 4.68 -14.67
C LEU A 152 3.83 4.56 -15.72
N LYS A 153 3.51 4.82 -16.99
CA LYS A 153 4.48 4.76 -18.11
C LYS A 153 5.64 5.74 -17.91
N MET A 154 5.32 6.96 -17.51
CA MET A 154 6.33 7.99 -17.29
C MET A 154 7.11 7.73 -15.99
N GLY A 155 6.45 7.32 -14.91
CA GLY A 155 7.11 6.92 -13.67
C GLY A 155 8.14 5.81 -13.89
N GLY A 156 7.79 4.76 -14.65
CA GLY A 156 8.70 3.65 -14.97
C GLY A 156 9.92 4.03 -15.80
N LYS A 157 9.94 5.22 -16.45
CA LYS A 157 11.13 5.76 -17.11
C LYS A 157 12.06 6.50 -16.14
N LEU A 158 11.52 7.01 -15.03
CA LEU A 158 12.25 7.86 -14.09
C LEU A 158 12.87 7.08 -12.93
N THR A 159 12.31 5.92 -12.57
CA THR A 159 12.79 5.12 -11.44
C THR A 159 12.90 3.64 -11.78
N LYS A 160 13.73 2.92 -11.03
CA LYS A 160 13.79 1.45 -10.96
C LYS A 160 13.16 0.91 -9.68
N VAL A 161 12.68 1.77 -8.81
CA VAL A 161 11.91 1.37 -7.63
C VAL A 161 10.60 0.72 -8.08
N LYS A 162 10.20 -0.35 -7.38
CA LYS A 162 8.95 -1.08 -7.64
C LYS A 162 7.76 -0.13 -7.67
N ILE A 163 7.02 -0.11 -8.77
CA ILE A 163 5.81 0.71 -8.94
C ILE A 163 4.58 -0.13 -8.66
N VAL A 164 3.75 0.36 -7.75
CA VAL A 164 2.46 -0.21 -7.40
C VAL A 164 1.35 0.76 -7.82
N ALA A 165 0.52 0.37 -8.78
CA ALA A 165 -0.59 1.19 -9.24
C ALA A 165 -1.73 1.18 -8.21
N LEU A 166 -2.33 2.35 -7.95
CA LEU A 166 -3.42 2.51 -6.97
C LEU A 166 -4.52 3.43 -7.51
N GLY A 167 -5.76 3.10 -7.17
CA GLY A 167 -6.94 3.96 -7.37
C GLY A 167 -7.82 3.51 -8.53
N GLY A 168 -9.03 3.04 -8.19
CA GLY A 168 -10.05 2.60 -9.15
C GLY A 168 -9.70 1.33 -9.90
N ILE A 169 -8.81 0.50 -9.36
CA ILE A 169 -8.39 -0.77 -9.98
C ILE A 169 -9.33 -1.89 -9.56
N ASP A 170 -9.79 -2.65 -10.56
CA ASP A 170 -10.61 -3.86 -10.42
C ASP A 170 -10.29 -4.87 -11.53
N SER A 171 -11.02 -5.99 -11.61
CA SER A 171 -10.78 -7.05 -12.59
C SER A 171 -10.93 -6.61 -14.05
N SER A 172 -11.69 -5.54 -14.32
CA SER A 172 -11.91 -5.04 -15.69
C SER A 172 -10.70 -4.29 -16.25
N ASN A 173 -9.85 -3.72 -15.39
CA ASN A 173 -8.73 -2.86 -15.79
C ASN A 173 -7.35 -3.32 -15.26
N ALA A 174 -7.30 -4.26 -14.31
CA ALA A 174 -6.06 -4.73 -13.70
C ALA A 174 -5.06 -5.29 -14.72
N LYS A 175 -5.51 -6.08 -15.70
CA LYS A 175 -4.66 -6.67 -16.74
C LYS A 175 -3.94 -5.61 -17.60
N GLU A 176 -4.66 -4.54 -17.97
CA GLU A 176 -4.07 -3.45 -18.73
C GLU A 176 -3.10 -2.64 -17.86
N THR A 177 -3.46 -2.37 -16.61
CA THR A 177 -2.64 -1.66 -15.63
C THR A 177 -1.28 -2.34 -15.41
N LEU A 178 -1.29 -3.67 -15.24
CA LEU A 178 -0.10 -4.48 -14.98
C LEU A 178 0.92 -4.50 -16.13
N LYS A 179 0.58 -3.99 -17.31
CA LYS A 179 1.57 -3.77 -18.39
C LYS A 179 2.53 -2.62 -18.11
N TYR A 180 2.20 -1.75 -17.15
CA TYR A 180 2.92 -0.48 -16.91
C TYR A 180 3.38 -0.32 -15.45
N CYS A 181 3.19 -1.33 -14.61
CA CYS A 181 3.63 -1.33 -13.22
C CYS A 181 3.99 -2.76 -12.78
N ASP A 182 4.67 -2.87 -11.65
CA ASP A 182 5.11 -4.16 -11.10
C ASP A 182 4.02 -4.87 -10.29
N ASP A 183 3.07 -4.09 -9.73
CA ASP A 183 2.00 -4.63 -8.91
C ASP A 183 0.82 -3.64 -8.80
N ILE A 184 -0.27 -4.08 -8.21
CA ILE A 184 -1.45 -3.26 -7.94
C ILE A 184 -1.79 -3.22 -6.45
N ALA A 185 -2.41 -2.11 -6.03
CA ALA A 185 -2.97 -1.94 -4.70
C ALA A 185 -4.48 -1.71 -4.79
N VAL A 186 -5.22 -2.40 -3.93
CA VAL A 186 -6.68 -2.28 -3.81
C VAL A 186 -7.07 -1.91 -2.39
N MET A 187 -8.19 -1.23 -2.21
CA MET A 187 -8.76 -0.88 -0.91
C MET A 187 -10.25 -1.22 -0.87
N SER A 188 -11.10 -0.34 -1.39
CA SER A 188 -12.55 -0.49 -1.31
C SER A 188 -13.08 -1.74 -2.03
N LEU A 189 -12.38 -2.22 -3.04
CA LEU A 189 -12.74 -3.44 -3.77
C LEU A 189 -12.79 -4.65 -2.83
N ILE A 190 -11.82 -4.79 -1.93
CA ILE A 190 -11.77 -5.86 -0.93
C ILE A 190 -12.55 -5.49 0.33
N MET A 191 -12.34 -4.26 0.86
CA MET A 191 -12.95 -3.85 2.14
C MET A 191 -14.48 -3.72 2.07
N LYS A 192 -15.10 -3.72 0.89
CA LYS A 192 -16.56 -3.75 0.67
C LYS A 192 -17.05 -5.02 -0.01
N SER A 193 -16.17 -5.97 -0.29
CA SER A 193 -16.55 -7.19 -1.00
C SER A 193 -17.49 -8.06 -0.15
N ASN A 194 -18.52 -8.59 -0.78
CA ASN A 194 -19.38 -9.61 -0.18
C ASN A 194 -18.81 -11.04 -0.36
N ASP A 195 -17.84 -11.20 -1.29
CA ASP A 195 -17.11 -12.44 -1.55
C ASP A 195 -15.66 -12.08 -1.91
N VAL A 196 -14.81 -12.05 -0.88
CA VAL A 196 -13.39 -11.68 -1.02
C VAL A 196 -12.65 -12.71 -1.86
N LYS A 197 -12.99 -14.00 -1.70
CA LYS A 197 -12.34 -15.08 -2.45
C LYS A 197 -12.58 -14.91 -3.94
N MET A 198 -13.83 -14.74 -4.37
CA MET A 198 -14.18 -14.53 -5.79
C MET A 198 -13.50 -13.28 -6.34
N THR A 199 -13.53 -12.16 -5.59
CA THR A 199 -12.87 -10.92 -5.99
C THR A 199 -11.35 -11.10 -6.18
N MET A 200 -10.70 -11.86 -5.31
CA MET A 200 -9.27 -12.16 -5.41
C MET A 200 -8.96 -13.08 -6.59
N GLU A 201 -9.78 -14.11 -6.84
CA GLU A 201 -9.64 -15.00 -8.00
C GLU A 201 -9.70 -14.20 -9.31
N GLU A 202 -10.65 -13.27 -9.44
CA GLU A 202 -10.75 -12.37 -10.60
C GLU A 202 -9.48 -11.52 -10.80
N LEU A 203 -8.94 -10.94 -9.74
CA LEU A 203 -7.73 -10.11 -9.80
C LEU A 203 -6.48 -10.94 -10.14
N ILE A 204 -6.35 -12.14 -9.59
CA ILE A 204 -5.20 -13.03 -9.84
C ILE A 204 -5.19 -13.49 -11.29
N ASN A 205 -6.35 -13.79 -11.87
CA ASN A 205 -6.47 -14.18 -13.27
C ASN A 205 -6.08 -13.05 -14.26
N CYS A 206 -5.88 -11.82 -13.76
CA CYS A 206 -5.38 -10.70 -14.55
C CYS A 206 -3.83 -10.62 -14.58
N LYS A 207 -3.15 -11.31 -13.66
CA LYS A 207 -1.68 -11.34 -13.59
C LYS A 207 -1.11 -12.31 -14.61
#